data_7667626cd4dd50c88228bc262327e802
#
_entry.id   7667626cd4dd50c88228bc262327e802
#
_cell.length_a   1.000
_cell.length_b   1.000
_cell.length_c   1.000
_cell.angle_alpha   90.00
_cell.angle_beta   90.00
_cell.angle_gamma   90.00
#
_symmetry.space_group_name_H-M   'P 1'
#
loop_
_entity.id
_entity.type
_entity.pdbx_description
1 polymer ?
#
loop_
_entity_poly.entity_id
_entity_poly.type
_entity_poly.pdbx_seq_one_letter_code
_entity_poly.pdbx_strand_id
1 'polypeptide(L)'
;MEPPSVDRLALPAGLAVTLGVMAVVFYYPVSRVLLAAVDPGGTVLGPIRAILVDPFYVGIARYAFADPLAVPGGVLAWISEGAPLSAVEFGLFGFTAYQAGLSALASVVLGLPGAYVLARYEFPGRETLRSLTIVPFVLPSILVAVGFRAMFGATGLVNDVLTAAGLAPIDVMFTLPIVILAHAFYNAPLVTRLVTAAWDGVDERQIESARAMGASPLQAFRDVVAPQLLPAVLTAGALAFVFSFLSFPIVLALGGLEL
;
A
#
# COMPACT_ATOMS: atom_id res chain seq x y z
N MET A 1 -37.87 -42.63 0.96
CA MET A 1 -36.61 -43.01 0.29
C MET A 1 -35.51 -42.17 0.90
N GLU A 2 -34.69 -42.75 1.74
CA GLU A 2 -33.51 -42.08 2.27
C GLU A 2 -32.48 -41.91 1.13
N PRO A 3 -31.80 -40.74 1.04
CA PRO A 3 -30.72 -40.59 0.07
C PRO A 3 -29.57 -41.53 0.42
N PRO A 4 -28.86 -42.03 -0.58
CA PRO A 4 -27.90 -43.11 -0.41
C PRO A 4 -26.71 -42.66 0.48
N SER A 5 -26.18 -43.63 1.23
CA SER A 5 -25.13 -43.54 2.22
C SER A 5 -23.77 -42.97 1.73
N VAL A 6 -23.66 -42.58 0.48
CA VAL A 6 -22.45 -42.01 -0.16
C VAL A 6 -22.15 -40.63 0.39
N ASP A 7 -23.15 -39.82 0.74
CA ASP A 7 -22.93 -38.45 1.30
C ASP A 7 -22.32 -38.44 2.72
N ARG A 8 -22.54 -39.51 3.48
CA ARG A 8 -22.00 -39.60 4.86
C ARG A 8 -20.48 -39.84 4.88
N LEU A 9 -19.93 -40.43 3.82
CA LEU A 9 -18.49 -40.69 3.70
C LEU A 9 -17.78 -39.66 2.83
N ALA A 10 -18.47 -39.03 1.87
CA ALA A 10 -17.89 -38.03 0.98
C ALA A 10 -17.46 -36.75 1.71
N LEU A 11 -18.26 -36.29 2.67
CA LEU A 11 -17.93 -35.10 3.46
C LEU A 11 -16.68 -35.27 4.32
N PRO A 12 -16.57 -36.31 5.18
CA PRO A 12 -15.35 -36.51 5.98
C PRO A 12 -14.13 -36.86 5.12
N ALA A 13 -14.30 -37.56 4.01
CA ALA A 13 -13.21 -37.86 3.08
C ALA A 13 -12.73 -36.57 2.39
N GLY A 14 -13.64 -35.72 1.92
CA GLY A 14 -13.28 -34.43 1.34
C GLY A 14 -12.59 -33.51 2.35
N LEU A 15 -13.09 -33.45 3.58
CA LEU A 15 -12.46 -32.70 4.67
C LEU A 15 -11.04 -33.22 4.98
N ALA A 16 -10.87 -34.54 5.07
CA ALA A 16 -9.58 -35.16 5.33
C ALA A 16 -8.57 -34.87 4.21
N VAL A 17 -9.00 -34.95 2.95
CA VAL A 17 -8.14 -34.59 1.80
C VAL A 17 -7.76 -33.11 1.85
N THR A 18 -8.72 -32.23 2.09
CA THR A 18 -8.44 -30.78 2.18
C THR A 18 -7.48 -30.46 3.32
N LEU A 19 -7.71 -31.01 4.50
CA LEU A 19 -6.80 -30.83 5.65
C LEU A 19 -5.43 -31.44 5.39
N GLY A 20 -5.35 -32.60 4.74
CA GLY A 20 -4.09 -33.23 4.34
C GLY A 20 -3.31 -32.38 3.34
N VAL A 21 -3.98 -31.83 2.34
CA VAL A 21 -3.36 -30.91 1.37
C VAL A 21 -2.88 -29.64 2.07
N MET A 22 -3.71 -29.02 2.92
CA MET A 22 -3.30 -27.85 3.70
C MET A 22 -2.12 -28.15 4.62
N ALA A 23 -2.10 -29.32 5.27
CA ALA A 23 -0.99 -29.72 6.13
C ALA A 23 0.34 -29.83 5.37
N VAL A 24 0.30 -30.44 4.17
CA VAL A 24 1.52 -30.67 3.37
C VAL A 24 1.95 -29.43 2.61
N VAL A 25 1.01 -28.72 1.97
CA VAL A 25 1.33 -27.59 1.07
C VAL A 25 1.56 -26.30 1.82
N PHE A 26 0.86 -26.10 2.94
CA PHE A 26 0.93 -24.85 3.69
C PHE A 26 1.62 -25.00 5.05
N TYR A 27 1.11 -25.85 5.93
CA TYR A 27 1.63 -25.92 7.30
C TYR A 27 3.02 -26.54 7.40
N TYR A 28 3.36 -27.54 6.57
CA TYR A 28 4.68 -28.14 6.58
C TYR A 28 5.80 -27.16 6.17
N PRO A 29 5.72 -26.42 5.02
CA PRO A 29 6.73 -25.43 4.68
C PRO A 29 6.82 -24.30 5.72
N VAL A 30 5.69 -23.80 6.23
CA VAL A 30 5.66 -22.76 7.25
C VAL A 30 6.35 -23.25 8.54
N SER A 31 6.04 -24.47 8.99
CA SER A 31 6.69 -25.05 10.17
C SER A 31 8.20 -25.22 9.99
N ARG A 32 8.66 -25.59 8.77
CA ARG A 32 10.10 -25.71 8.47
C ARG A 32 10.80 -24.35 8.52
N VAL A 33 10.16 -23.29 8.03
CA VAL A 33 10.70 -21.92 8.12
C VAL A 33 10.76 -21.46 9.57
N LEU A 34 9.69 -21.70 10.34
CA LEU A 34 9.66 -21.34 11.77
C LEU A 34 10.71 -22.10 12.58
N LEU A 35 10.87 -23.39 12.33
CA LEU A 35 11.91 -24.19 12.99
C LEU A 35 13.32 -23.75 12.61
N ALA A 36 13.54 -23.35 11.35
CA ALA A 36 14.82 -22.81 10.90
C ALA A 36 15.12 -21.42 11.49
N ALA A 37 14.10 -20.67 11.89
CA ALA A 37 14.24 -19.36 12.54
C ALA A 37 14.59 -19.49 14.04
N VAL A 38 14.51 -20.69 14.62
CA VAL A 38 14.94 -20.94 16.01
C VAL A 38 16.45 -21.15 16.02
N ASP A 39 17.17 -20.40 16.85
CA ASP A 39 18.60 -20.55 17.05
C ASP A 39 18.93 -22.03 17.39
N PRO A 40 20.05 -22.60 16.88
CA PRO A 40 20.54 -23.91 17.29
C PRO A 40 20.65 -24.12 18.80
N GLY A 41 20.75 -23.04 19.59
CA GLY A 41 20.68 -23.04 21.05
C GLY A 41 19.26 -23.17 21.66
N GLY A 42 18.21 -23.29 20.83
CA GLY A 42 16.84 -23.48 21.29
C GLY A 42 16.12 -22.20 21.75
N THR A 43 16.69 -21.03 21.53
CA THR A 43 16.08 -19.74 21.90
C THR A 43 15.40 -19.09 20.71
N VAL A 44 14.05 -19.04 20.70
CA VAL A 44 13.26 -18.35 19.66
C VAL A 44 13.54 -16.83 19.65
N LEU A 45 13.93 -16.28 20.78
CA LEU A 45 14.15 -14.84 20.95
C LEU A 45 15.52 -14.35 20.46
N GLY A 46 16.51 -15.23 20.32
CA GLY A 46 17.87 -14.87 19.88
C GLY A 46 17.91 -14.23 18.49
N PRO A 47 17.43 -14.91 17.44
CA PRO A 47 17.36 -14.36 16.09
C PRO A 47 16.50 -13.10 16.00
N ILE A 48 15.34 -13.06 16.70
CA ILE A 48 14.46 -11.88 16.72
C ILE A 48 15.20 -10.70 17.34
N ARG A 49 15.88 -10.89 18.48
CA ARG A 49 16.66 -9.84 19.12
C ARG A 49 17.81 -9.37 18.23
N ALA A 50 18.49 -10.27 17.53
CA ALA A 50 19.55 -9.93 16.60
C ALA A 50 19.04 -8.98 15.50
N ILE A 51 17.87 -9.27 14.90
CA ILE A 51 17.23 -8.41 13.90
C ILE A 51 16.83 -7.04 14.50
N LEU A 52 16.26 -7.03 15.71
CA LEU A 52 15.78 -5.79 16.36
C LEU A 52 16.90 -4.85 16.81
N VAL A 53 18.14 -5.31 16.92
CA VAL A 53 19.30 -4.48 17.28
C VAL A 53 20.22 -4.20 16.09
N ASP A 54 19.99 -4.84 14.95
CA ASP A 54 20.80 -4.67 13.74
C ASP A 54 20.41 -3.37 13.01
N PRO A 55 21.37 -2.43 12.82
CA PRO A 55 21.13 -1.16 12.11
C PRO A 55 20.57 -1.36 10.71
N PHE A 56 20.98 -2.42 10.01
CA PHE A 56 20.51 -2.69 8.65
C PHE A 56 18.99 -2.88 8.60
N TYR A 57 18.41 -3.61 9.57
CA TYR A 57 16.97 -3.85 9.57
C TYR A 57 16.16 -2.71 10.18
N VAL A 58 16.60 -2.19 11.31
CA VAL A 58 15.78 -1.28 12.13
C VAL A 58 16.33 0.15 12.21
N GLY A 59 17.53 0.40 11.70
CA GLY A 59 18.12 1.72 11.66
C GLY A 59 18.12 2.41 13.04
N ILE A 60 17.65 3.65 13.07
CA ILE A 60 17.55 4.44 14.31
C ILE A 60 16.60 3.80 15.35
N ALA A 61 15.62 3.00 14.92
CA ALA A 61 14.69 2.36 15.85
C ALA A 61 15.37 1.32 16.75
N ARG A 62 16.58 0.85 16.42
CA ARG A 62 17.38 -0.04 17.28
C ARG A 62 17.56 0.51 18.71
N TYR A 63 17.68 1.81 18.86
CA TYR A 63 17.81 2.45 20.16
C TYR A 63 16.58 2.25 21.05
N ALA A 64 15.38 2.17 20.47
CA ALA A 64 14.17 1.88 21.22
C ALA A 64 14.17 0.46 21.82
N PHE A 65 14.89 -0.49 21.20
CA PHE A 65 14.98 -1.87 21.66
C PHE A 65 16.23 -2.14 22.51
N ALA A 66 17.31 -1.40 22.23
CA ALA A 66 18.58 -1.54 22.99
C ALA A 66 18.58 -0.71 24.28
N ASP A 67 18.14 0.55 24.20
CA ASP A 67 18.01 1.49 25.33
C ASP A 67 16.85 2.49 25.07
N PRO A 68 15.63 2.13 25.48
CA PRO A 68 14.46 2.96 25.26
C PRO A 68 14.56 4.36 25.91
N LEU A 69 15.36 4.49 26.95
CA LEU A 69 15.52 5.77 27.67
C LEU A 69 16.49 6.73 26.96
N ALA A 70 17.35 6.21 26.08
CA ALA A 70 18.29 7.03 25.32
C ALA A 70 17.66 7.67 24.07
N VAL A 71 16.53 7.11 23.55
CA VAL A 71 15.88 7.57 22.32
C VAL A 71 15.47 9.06 22.37
N PRO A 72 14.78 9.55 23.44
CA PRO A 72 14.41 10.96 23.51
C PRO A 72 15.63 11.90 23.47
N GLY A 73 16.72 11.54 24.15
CA GLY A 73 17.96 12.31 24.14
C GLY A 73 18.63 12.33 22.77
N GLY A 74 18.68 11.19 22.07
CA GLY A 74 19.22 11.07 20.71
C GLY A 74 18.43 11.88 19.67
N VAL A 75 17.10 11.82 19.74
CA VAL A 75 16.23 12.61 18.85
C VAL A 75 16.38 14.11 19.12
N LEU A 76 16.43 14.52 20.39
CA LEU A 76 16.61 15.94 20.75
C LEU A 76 17.99 16.45 20.31
N ALA A 77 19.04 15.68 20.49
CA ALA A 77 20.38 16.00 20.00
C ALA A 77 20.40 16.18 18.49
N TRP A 78 19.79 15.24 17.75
CA TRP A 78 19.69 15.32 16.30
C TRP A 78 18.92 16.57 15.82
N ILE A 79 17.80 16.92 16.46
CA ILE A 79 17.04 18.15 16.16
C ILE A 79 17.87 19.39 16.47
N SER A 80 18.58 19.41 17.61
CA SER A 80 19.38 20.58 18.05
C SER A 80 20.61 20.81 17.17
N GLU A 81 21.18 19.76 16.61
CA GLU A 81 22.31 19.82 15.69
C GLU A 81 21.91 20.19 14.26
N GLY A 82 20.61 20.28 13.96
CA GLY A 82 20.10 20.62 12.63
C GLY A 82 20.49 19.62 11.55
N ALA A 83 20.72 18.36 11.95
CA ALA A 83 21.11 17.31 11.01
C ALA A 83 20.00 17.08 9.95
N PRO A 84 20.35 16.98 8.65
CA PRO A 84 19.37 16.78 7.60
C PRO A 84 18.67 15.42 7.73
N LEU A 85 17.39 15.34 7.33
CA LEU A 85 16.64 14.08 7.33
C LEU A 85 17.32 12.96 6.56
N SER A 86 18.16 13.30 5.57
CA SER A 86 18.99 12.35 4.83
C SER A 86 20.07 11.64 5.67
N ALA A 87 20.39 12.18 6.84
CA ALA A 87 21.33 11.54 7.78
C ALA A 87 20.68 10.52 8.70
N VAL A 88 19.35 10.35 8.64
CA VAL A 88 18.63 9.37 9.46
C VAL A 88 18.75 7.98 8.83
N GLU A 89 19.42 7.09 9.52
CA GLU A 89 19.45 5.66 9.15
C GLU A 89 18.12 5.02 9.51
N PHE A 90 17.19 4.98 8.57
CA PHE A 90 15.87 4.36 8.78
C PHE A 90 15.94 2.83 8.92
N GLY A 91 16.98 2.19 8.39
CA GLY A 91 17.02 0.76 8.19
C GLY A 91 15.97 0.27 7.20
N LEU A 92 15.98 -1.02 6.90
CA LEU A 92 15.09 -1.62 5.91
C LEU A 92 13.61 -1.40 6.26
N PHE A 93 13.20 -1.66 7.49
CA PHE A 93 11.81 -1.49 7.91
C PHE A 93 11.35 -0.04 7.93
N GLY A 94 12.20 0.85 8.43
CA GLY A 94 11.90 2.28 8.51
C GLY A 94 11.79 2.91 7.12
N PHE A 95 12.72 2.60 6.21
CA PHE A 95 12.64 3.04 4.82
C PHE A 95 11.40 2.49 4.12
N THR A 96 11.10 1.20 4.29
CA THR A 96 9.90 0.58 3.71
C THR A 96 8.63 1.25 4.23
N ALA A 97 8.55 1.55 5.53
CA ALA A 97 7.41 2.27 6.11
C ALA A 97 7.30 3.71 5.57
N TYR A 98 8.41 4.41 5.44
CA TYR A 98 8.46 5.76 4.89
C TYR A 98 7.98 5.81 3.44
N GLN A 99 8.55 4.96 2.56
CA GLN A 99 8.12 4.90 1.16
C GLN A 99 6.66 4.45 1.03
N ALA A 100 6.20 3.48 1.85
CA ALA A 100 4.82 3.03 1.84
C ALA A 100 3.85 4.14 2.30
N GLY A 101 4.23 4.95 3.29
CA GLY A 101 3.45 6.10 3.73
C GLY A 101 3.29 7.16 2.63
N LEU A 102 4.38 7.50 1.94
CA LEU A 102 4.34 8.42 0.81
C LEU A 102 3.52 7.85 -0.35
N SER A 103 3.66 6.56 -0.64
CA SER A 103 2.89 5.87 -1.68
C SER A 103 1.40 5.84 -1.37
N ALA A 104 1.03 5.59 -0.11
CA ALA A 104 -0.36 5.64 0.34
C ALA A 104 -0.96 7.04 0.20
N LEU A 105 -0.22 8.07 0.61
CA LEU A 105 -0.64 9.47 0.45
C LEU A 105 -0.83 9.82 -1.03
N ALA A 106 0.13 9.47 -1.89
CA ALA A 106 0.03 9.68 -3.32
C ALA A 106 -1.15 8.92 -3.94
N SER A 107 -1.42 7.69 -3.48
CA SER A 107 -2.58 6.89 -3.90
C SER A 107 -3.91 7.57 -3.54
N VAL A 108 -4.00 8.13 -2.32
CA VAL A 108 -5.17 8.90 -1.88
C VAL A 108 -5.34 10.17 -2.73
N VAL A 109 -4.26 10.92 -2.92
CA VAL A 109 -4.29 12.16 -3.73
C VAL A 109 -4.72 11.88 -5.17
N LEU A 110 -4.25 10.80 -5.80
CA LEU A 110 -4.62 10.42 -7.16
C LEU A 110 -6.01 9.78 -7.23
N GLY A 111 -6.42 9.04 -6.21
CA GLY A 111 -7.71 8.34 -6.21
C GLY A 111 -8.91 9.22 -5.88
N LEU A 112 -8.74 10.26 -5.06
CA LEU A 112 -9.83 11.15 -4.65
C LEU A 112 -10.49 11.90 -5.81
N PRO A 113 -9.78 12.49 -6.79
CA PRO A 113 -10.41 13.11 -7.96
C PRO A 113 -11.25 12.12 -8.77
N GLY A 114 -10.76 10.90 -8.96
CA GLY A 114 -11.51 9.84 -9.63
C GLY A 114 -12.80 9.47 -8.86
N ALA A 115 -12.72 9.35 -7.54
CA ALA A 115 -13.86 9.10 -6.69
C ALA A 115 -14.89 10.23 -6.76
N TYR A 116 -14.43 11.50 -6.73
CA TYR A 116 -15.30 12.67 -6.86
C TYR A 116 -16.07 12.66 -8.19
N VAL A 117 -15.36 12.44 -9.32
CA VAL A 117 -15.99 12.41 -10.64
C VAL A 117 -17.00 11.27 -10.73
N LEU A 118 -16.64 10.06 -10.30
CA LEU A 118 -17.50 8.89 -10.36
C LEU A 118 -18.71 8.96 -9.41
N ALA A 119 -18.60 9.69 -8.29
CA ALA A 119 -19.71 9.84 -7.35
C ALA A 119 -20.68 10.97 -7.73
N ARG A 120 -20.15 12.09 -8.30
CA ARG A 120 -20.94 13.33 -8.45
C ARG A 120 -21.47 13.58 -9.86
N TYR A 121 -20.89 12.92 -10.86
CA TYR A 121 -21.27 13.20 -12.25
C TYR A 121 -21.86 11.95 -12.91
N GLU A 122 -22.94 12.17 -13.66
CA GLU A 122 -23.50 11.18 -14.58
C GLU A 122 -23.06 11.51 -16.01
N PHE A 123 -22.40 10.57 -16.66
CA PHE A 123 -21.92 10.73 -18.03
C PHE A 123 -21.93 9.40 -18.77
N PRO A 124 -22.02 9.41 -20.11
CA PRO A 124 -21.92 8.20 -20.90
C PRO A 124 -20.61 7.47 -20.65
N GLY A 125 -20.65 6.18 -20.32
CA GLY A 125 -19.46 5.39 -20.02
C GLY A 125 -19.02 5.39 -18.54
N ARG A 126 -19.75 6.06 -17.61
CA ARG A 126 -19.44 6.08 -16.17
C ARG A 126 -19.24 4.67 -15.60
N GLU A 127 -20.15 3.74 -15.88
CA GLU A 127 -20.08 2.37 -15.39
C GLU A 127 -18.91 1.59 -16.00
N THR A 128 -18.59 1.85 -17.26
CA THR A 128 -17.41 1.28 -17.91
C THR A 128 -16.14 1.80 -17.25
N LEU A 129 -16.04 3.11 -17.01
CA LEU A 129 -14.90 3.71 -16.31
C LEU A 129 -14.78 3.16 -14.88
N ARG A 130 -15.91 3.06 -14.16
CA ARG A 130 -15.96 2.46 -12.81
C ARG A 130 -15.45 1.01 -12.82
N SER A 131 -15.80 0.23 -13.83
CA SER A 131 -15.30 -1.13 -13.99
C SER A 131 -13.83 -1.18 -14.37
N LEU A 132 -13.36 -0.28 -15.22
CA LEU A 132 -11.96 -0.20 -15.63
C LEU A 132 -11.01 0.24 -14.51
N THR A 133 -11.49 0.96 -13.49
CA THR A 133 -10.64 1.35 -12.36
C THR A 133 -10.06 0.15 -11.61
N ILE A 134 -10.68 -1.04 -11.69
CA ILE A 134 -10.15 -2.22 -11.01
C ILE A 134 -8.99 -2.89 -11.76
N VAL A 135 -8.84 -2.64 -13.05
CA VAL A 135 -7.86 -3.33 -13.92
C VAL A 135 -6.43 -3.23 -13.39
N PRO A 136 -5.89 -2.05 -13.02
CA PRO A 136 -4.54 -1.96 -12.47
C PRO A 136 -4.35 -2.81 -11.21
N PHE A 137 -5.37 -2.90 -10.36
CA PHE A 137 -5.30 -3.65 -9.12
C PHE A 137 -5.32 -5.17 -9.31
N VAL A 138 -5.90 -5.66 -10.43
CA VAL A 138 -5.93 -7.09 -10.76
C VAL A 138 -4.61 -7.54 -11.41
N LEU A 139 -3.86 -6.60 -12.00
CA LEU A 139 -2.58 -6.94 -12.63
C LEU A 139 -1.55 -7.42 -11.57
N PRO A 140 -0.76 -8.45 -11.87
CA PRO A 140 0.41 -8.76 -11.04
C PRO A 140 1.32 -7.55 -10.92
N SER A 141 1.75 -7.21 -9.70
CA SER A 141 2.57 -6.02 -9.42
C SER A 141 3.87 -5.97 -10.25
N ILE A 142 4.42 -7.12 -10.59
CA ILE A 142 5.58 -7.21 -11.48
C ILE A 142 5.29 -6.69 -12.90
N LEU A 143 4.09 -6.91 -13.44
CA LEU A 143 3.71 -6.37 -14.75
C LEU A 143 3.58 -4.85 -14.71
N VAL A 144 3.10 -4.30 -13.60
CA VAL A 144 3.11 -2.83 -13.42
C VAL A 144 4.54 -2.30 -13.43
N ALA A 145 5.45 -2.94 -12.70
CA ALA A 145 6.86 -2.54 -12.68
C ALA A 145 7.51 -2.62 -14.09
N VAL A 146 7.25 -3.69 -14.85
CA VAL A 146 7.73 -3.82 -16.24
C VAL A 146 7.14 -2.72 -17.13
N GLY A 147 5.85 -2.41 -17.01
CA GLY A 147 5.19 -1.33 -17.73
C GLY A 147 5.80 0.04 -17.42
N PHE A 148 6.07 0.32 -16.15
CA PHE A 148 6.73 1.56 -15.72
C PHE A 148 8.17 1.66 -16.29
N ARG A 149 8.90 0.56 -16.27
CA ARG A 149 10.24 0.51 -16.89
C ARG A 149 10.20 0.76 -18.40
N ALA A 150 9.21 0.21 -19.10
CA ALA A 150 9.02 0.45 -20.53
C ALA A 150 8.60 1.90 -20.84
N MET A 151 7.88 2.56 -19.93
CA MET A 151 7.48 3.96 -20.10
C MET A 151 8.56 4.95 -19.70
N PHE A 152 9.21 4.76 -18.55
CA PHE A 152 10.10 5.74 -17.91
C PHE A 152 11.58 5.36 -17.96
N GLY A 153 11.94 4.21 -18.52
CA GLY A 153 13.35 3.81 -18.71
C GLY A 153 14.10 4.74 -19.68
N ALA A 154 15.41 4.61 -19.76
CA ALA A 154 16.27 5.46 -20.59
C ALA A 154 15.83 5.49 -22.06
N THR A 155 15.35 4.36 -22.60
CA THR A 155 14.79 4.21 -23.97
C THR A 155 13.27 4.01 -23.91
N GLY A 156 12.60 4.59 -22.91
CA GLY A 156 11.16 4.45 -22.72
C GLY A 156 10.37 5.51 -23.47
N LEU A 157 9.07 5.23 -23.65
CA LEU A 157 8.15 6.09 -24.42
C LEU A 157 8.20 7.56 -23.96
N VAL A 158 8.31 7.82 -22.65
CA VAL A 158 8.34 9.20 -22.11
C VAL A 158 9.59 9.92 -22.60
N ASN A 159 10.75 9.29 -22.54
CA ASN A 159 12.01 9.88 -23.01
C ASN A 159 12.05 10.04 -24.52
N ASP A 160 11.45 9.14 -25.28
CA ASP A 160 11.30 9.28 -26.74
C ASP A 160 10.46 10.51 -27.11
N VAL A 161 9.31 10.70 -26.39
CA VAL A 161 8.44 11.89 -26.60
C VAL A 161 9.15 13.18 -26.18
N LEU A 162 9.84 13.20 -25.04
CA LEU A 162 10.61 14.37 -24.59
C LEU A 162 11.67 14.76 -25.60
N THR A 163 12.44 13.79 -26.08
CA THR A 163 13.51 14.00 -27.06
C THR A 163 12.92 14.51 -28.40
N ALA A 164 11.81 13.92 -28.86
CA ALA A 164 11.12 14.39 -30.06
C ALA A 164 10.57 15.81 -29.92
N ALA A 165 10.23 16.23 -28.69
CA ALA A 165 9.80 17.61 -28.38
C ALA A 165 10.99 18.57 -28.15
N GLY A 166 12.25 18.11 -28.30
CA GLY A 166 13.44 18.92 -28.03
C GLY A 166 13.77 19.16 -26.58
N LEU A 167 13.17 18.36 -25.66
CA LEU A 167 13.41 18.40 -24.24
C LEU A 167 14.46 17.36 -23.81
N ALA A 168 15.14 17.63 -22.71
CA ALA A 168 16.09 16.67 -22.16
C ALA A 168 15.36 15.41 -21.63
N PRO A 169 15.92 14.21 -21.84
CA PRO A 169 15.39 13.00 -21.24
C PRO A 169 15.47 13.06 -19.70
N ILE A 170 14.52 12.41 -19.03
CA ILE A 170 14.50 12.28 -17.59
C ILE A 170 15.11 10.94 -17.18
N ASP A 171 15.87 10.95 -16.09
CA ASP A 171 16.36 9.73 -15.44
C ASP A 171 15.70 9.61 -14.07
N VAL A 172 14.65 8.80 -14.02
CA VAL A 172 13.85 8.58 -12.82
C VAL A 172 13.90 7.13 -12.34
N MET A 173 14.58 6.26 -13.11
CA MET A 173 14.73 4.87 -12.70
C MET A 173 15.63 4.77 -11.47
N PHE A 174 15.34 3.78 -10.63
CA PHE A 174 16.06 3.53 -9.38
C PHE A 174 16.00 4.70 -8.39
N THR A 175 14.93 5.48 -8.46
CA THR A 175 14.66 6.57 -7.51
C THR A 175 13.38 6.34 -6.72
N LEU A 176 13.27 6.93 -5.53
CA LEU A 176 12.06 6.85 -4.71
C LEU A 176 10.80 7.39 -5.43
N PRO A 177 10.84 8.51 -6.18
CA PRO A 177 9.67 9.01 -6.89
C PRO A 177 9.02 8.02 -7.86
N ILE A 178 9.78 7.23 -8.61
CA ILE A 178 9.19 6.27 -9.55
C ILE A 178 8.50 5.11 -8.82
N VAL A 179 9.05 4.69 -7.68
CA VAL A 179 8.44 3.67 -6.82
C VAL A 179 7.11 4.18 -6.25
N ILE A 180 7.10 5.43 -5.73
CA ILE A 180 5.89 6.07 -5.22
C ILE A 180 4.84 6.20 -6.33
N LEU A 181 5.24 6.64 -7.52
CA LEU A 181 4.31 6.81 -8.66
C LEU A 181 3.70 5.47 -9.10
N ALA A 182 4.51 4.41 -9.15
CA ALA A 182 4.03 3.07 -9.51
C ALA A 182 3.05 2.51 -8.46
N HIS A 183 3.35 2.69 -7.18
CA HIS A 183 2.44 2.30 -6.10
C HIS A 183 1.15 3.13 -6.13
N ALA A 184 1.26 4.44 -6.38
CA ALA A 184 0.10 5.31 -6.47
C ALA A 184 -0.81 4.92 -7.64
N PHE A 185 -0.24 4.64 -8.81
CA PHE A 185 -0.98 4.11 -9.96
C PHE A 185 -1.68 2.79 -9.64
N TYR A 186 -0.99 1.88 -8.94
CA TYR A 186 -1.52 0.57 -8.59
C TYR A 186 -2.65 0.65 -7.56
N ASN A 187 -2.52 1.51 -6.55
CA ASN A 187 -3.45 1.59 -5.42
C ASN A 187 -4.53 2.68 -5.55
N ALA A 188 -4.36 3.70 -6.40
CA ALA A 188 -5.38 4.75 -6.60
C ALA A 188 -6.77 4.20 -6.99
N PRO A 189 -6.90 3.16 -7.82
CA PRO A 189 -8.17 2.52 -8.11
C PRO A 189 -8.91 1.99 -6.88
N LEU A 190 -8.18 1.43 -5.91
CA LEU A 190 -8.75 0.97 -4.64
C LEU A 190 -9.34 2.14 -3.85
N VAL A 191 -8.58 3.25 -3.76
CA VAL A 191 -9.04 4.48 -3.12
C VAL A 191 -10.28 5.02 -3.81
N THR A 192 -10.22 5.15 -5.15
CA THR A 192 -11.36 5.60 -5.96
C THR A 192 -12.60 4.79 -5.66
N ARG A 193 -12.50 3.46 -5.66
CA ARG A 193 -13.63 2.56 -5.44
C ARG A 193 -14.22 2.67 -4.03
N LEU A 194 -13.39 2.65 -3.00
CA LEU A 194 -13.85 2.70 -1.61
C LEU A 194 -14.49 4.05 -1.28
N VAL A 195 -13.89 5.14 -1.75
CA VAL A 195 -14.41 6.49 -1.50
C VAL A 195 -15.67 6.75 -2.32
N THR A 196 -15.75 6.28 -3.59
CA THR A 196 -16.99 6.37 -4.38
C THR A 196 -18.15 5.64 -3.70
N ALA A 197 -17.92 4.41 -3.20
CA ALA A 197 -18.95 3.65 -2.51
C ALA A 197 -19.42 4.34 -1.21
N ALA A 198 -18.51 4.96 -0.48
CA ALA A 198 -18.88 5.75 0.70
C ALA A 198 -19.66 7.02 0.32
N TRP A 199 -19.30 7.65 -0.79
CA TRP A 199 -19.98 8.83 -1.29
C TRP A 199 -21.40 8.54 -1.78
N ASP A 200 -21.60 7.41 -2.46
CA ASP A 200 -22.93 6.94 -2.87
C ASP A 200 -23.89 6.73 -1.65
N GLY A 201 -23.33 6.55 -0.44
CA GLY A 201 -24.07 6.44 0.81
C GLY A 201 -24.38 7.75 1.52
N VAL A 202 -23.86 8.91 1.04
CA VAL A 202 -24.12 10.22 1.66
C VAL A 202 -25.53 10.68 1.30
N ASP A 203 -26.35 11.00 2.34
CA ASP A 203 -27.72 11.49 2.14
C ASP A 203 -27.69 12.95 1.64
N GLU A 204 -28.15 13.16 0.41
CA GLU A 204 -28.22 14.48 -0.22
C GLU A 204 -29.11 15.46 0.56
N ARG A 205 -30.12 14.99 1.29
CA ARG A 205 -30.97 15.82 2.13
C ARG A 205 -30.21 16.56 3.23
N GLN A 206 -29.13 15.95 3.73
CA GLN A 206 -28.28 16.61 4.74
C GLN A 206 -27.51 17.77 4.11
N ILE A 207 -27.05 17.61 2.86
CA ILE A 207 -26.37 18.67 2.11
C ILE A 207 -27.34 19.80 1.78
N GLU A 208 -28.55 19.48 1.32
CA GLU A 208 -29.61 20.46 1.02
C GLU A 208 -30.02 21.21 2.30
N SER A 209 -30.19 20.53 3.43
CA SER A 209 -30.51 21.15 4.71
C SER A 209 -29.43 22.15 5.16
N ALA A 210 -28.16 21.77 5.06
CA ALA A 210 -27.05 22.67 5.39
C ALA A 210 -27.06 23.92 4.49
N ARG A 211 -27.31 23.73 3.19
CA ARG A 211 -27.41 24.85 2.23
C ARG A 211 -28.62 25.74 2.48
N ALA A 212 -29.78 25.18 2.84
CA ALA A 212 -30.96 25.93 3.21
C ALA A 212 -30.74 26.80 4.47
N MET A 213 -29.86 26.33 5.39
CA MET A 213 -29.41 27.12 6.55
C MET A 213 -28.33 28.17 6.22
N GLY A 214 -27.97 28.36 4.93
CA GLY A 214 -27.02 29.38 4.48
C GLY A 214 -25.58 28.90 4.32
N ALA A 215 -25.30 27.61 4.47
CA ALA A 215 -23.95 27.10 4.23
C ALA A 215 -23.55 27.25 2.75
N SER A 216 -22.35 27.75 2.47
CA SER A 216 -21.76 27.72 1.13
C SER A 216 -21.49 26.27 0.68
N PRO A 217 -21.32 26.00 -0.63
CA PRO A 217 -21.00 24.65 -1.11
C PRO A 217 -19.77 24.03 -0.44
N LEU A 218 -18.73 24.83 -0.19
CA LEU A 218 -17.51 24.38 0.48
C LEU A 218 -17.76 24.06 1.97
N GLN A 219 -18.59 24.87 2.64
CA GLN A 219 -18.98 24.59 4.04
C GLN A 219 -19.81 23.33 4.14
N ALA A 220 -20.81 23.14 3.26
CA ALA A 220 -21.61 21.91 3.21
C ALA A 220 -20.73 20.68 2.93
N PHE A 221 -19.75 20.78 2.02
CA PHE A 221 -18.80 19.72 1.79
C PHE A 221 -17.95 19.42 3.04
N ARG A 222 -17.33 20.44 3.63
CA ARG A 222 -16.43 20.29 4.78
C ARG A 222 -17.14 19.76 6.02
N ASP A 223 -18.36 20.25 6.28
CA ASP A 223 -19.05 20.04 7.56
C ASP A 223 -20.03 18.84 7.50
N VAL A 224 -20.46 18.41 6.30
CA VAL A 224 -21.40 17.30 6.12
C VAL A 224 -20.75 16.13 5.37
N VAL A 225 -20.16 16.37 4.20
CA VAL A 225 -19.68 15.30 3.31
C VAL A 225 -18.33 14.75 3.79
N ALA A 226 -17.35 15.63 4.01
CA ALA A 226 -15.98 15.22 4.33
C ALA A 226 -15.88 14.35 5.61
N PRO A 227 -16.60 14.63 6.71
CA PRO A 227 -16.58 13.76 7.88
C PRO A 227 -17.14 12.37 7.62
N GLN A 228 -18.13 12.23 6.74
CA GLN A 228 -18.71 10.94 6.36
C GLN A 228 -17.78 10.13 5.45
N LEU A 229 -16.98 10.80 4.62
CA LEU A 229 -15.99 10.15 3.74
C LEU A 229 -14.69 9.80 4.46
N LEU A 230 -14.36 10.49 5.55
CA LEU A 230 -13.08 10.34 6.24
C LEU A 230 -12.77 8.89 6.65
N PRO A 231 -13.72 8.10 7.21
CA PRO A 231 -13.44 6.70 7.53
C PRO A 231 -13.07 5.86 6.29
N ALA A 232 -13.72 6.09 5.15
CA ALA A 232 -13.42 5.39 3.91
C ALA A 232 -12.05 5.81 3.34
N VAL A 233 -11.70 7.10 3.40
CA VAL A 233 -10.40 7.61 2.98
C VAL A 233 -9.29 7.03 3.84
N LEU A 234 -9.46 7.00 5.16
CA LEU A 234 -8.48 6.43 6.09
C LEU A 234 -8.33 4.92 5.88
N THR A 235 -9.43 4.19 5.66
CA THR A 235 -9.39 2.75 5.36
C THR A 235 -8.68 2.49 4.04
N ALA A 236 -9.01 3.24 2.99
CA ALA A 236 -8.35 3.11 1.69
C ALA A 236 -6.86 3.45 1.77
N GLY A 237 -6.50 4.51 2.49
CA GLY A 237 -5.11 4.88 2.74
C GLY A 237 -4.34 3.83 3.54
N ALA A 238 -4.95 3.26 4.58
CA ALA A 238 -4.34 2.17 5.36
C ALA A 238 -4.11 0.92 4.51
N LEU A 239 -5.07 0.54 3.66
CA LEU A 239 -4.89 -0.58 2.73
C LEU A 239 -3.81 -0.28 1.68
N ALA A 240 -3.79 0.93 1.11
CA ALA A 240 -2.74 1.35 0.18
C ALA A 240 -1.36 1.31 0.85
N PHE A 241 -1.25 1.71 2.12
CA PHE A 241 -0.03 1.59 2.90
C PHE A 241 0.41 0.13 3.03
N VAL A 242 -0.49 -0.77 3.47
CA VAL A 242 -0.17 -2.20 3.64
C VAL A 242 0.27 -2.83 2.31
N PHE A 243 -0.44 -2.55 1.22
CA PHE A 243 -0.07 -3.07 -0.11
C PHE A 243 1.27 -2.53 -0.60
N SER A 244 1.55 -1.25 -0.38
CA SER A 244 2.85 -0.65 -0.72
C SER A 244 3.98 -1.18 0.16
N PHE A 245 3.73 -1.40 1.45
CA PHE A 245 4.70 -1.95 2.40
C PHE A 245 5.10 -3.39 2.05
N LEU A 246 4.15 -4.20 1.59
CA LEU A 246 4.37 -5.61 1.21
C LEU A 246 4.79 -5.78 -0.26
N SER A 247 4.88 -4.69 -1.03
CA SER A 247 5.12 -4.73 -2.49
C SER A 247 6.61 -4.82 -2.83
N PHE A 248 7.24 -5.95 -2.53
CA PHE A 248 8.63 -6.22 -2.88
C PHE A 248 8.92 -6.13 -4.40
N PRO A 249 8.08 -6.66 -5.32
CA PRO A 249 8.40 -6.66 -6.76
C PRO A 249 8.52 -5.27 -7.37
N ILE A 250 7.69 -4.30 -6.97
CA ILE A 250 7.75 -2.92 -7.49
C ILE A 250 9.02 -2.23 -6.97
N VAL A 251 9.31 -2.37 -5.68
CA VAL A 251 10.50 -1.76 -5.07
C VAL A 251 11.77 -2.32 -5.71
N LEU A 252 11.88 -3.65 -5.85
CA LEU A 252 13.06 -4.27 -6.45
C LEU A 252 13.25 -3.89 -7.92
N ALA A 253 12.18 -3.88 -8.71
CA ALA A 253 12.28 -3.66 -10.16
C ALA A 253 12.47 -2.20 -10.56
N LEU A 254 11.96 -1.25 -9.76
CA LEU A 254 12.00 0.18 -10.05
C LEU A 254 12.93 0.96 -9.13
N GLY A 255 13.12 0.51 -7.88
CA GLY A 255 14.00 1.11 -6.89
C GLY A 255 15.41 0.52 -6.87
N GLY A 256 15.57 -0.73 -7.31
CA GLY A 256 16.84 -1.44 -7.23
C GLY A 256 17.19 -1.91 -5.82
N LEU A 257 18.45 -2.26 -5.63
CA LEU A 257 19.00 -2.70 -4.33
C LEU A 257 19.68 -1.54 -3.58
N GLU A 258 19.73 -0.35 -4.17
CA GLU A 258 20.44 0.81 -3.62
C GLU A 258 19.49 1.80 -2.90
N LEU A 259 18.17 1.57 -2.99
CA LEU A 259 17.16 2.23 -2.19
C LEU A 259 16.92 1.45 -0.91
#